data_a0939fa9c1cf9830fac526951856bb6a
#
_entry.id   a0939fa9c1cf9830fac526951856bb6a
#
_cell.length_a   1.000
_cell.length_b   1.000
_cell.length_c   1.000
_cell.angle_alpha   90.00
_cell.angle_beta   90.00
_cell.angle_gamma   90.00
#
_symmetry.space_group_name_H-M   'P 1'
#
loop_
_entity.id
_entity.type
_entity.pdbx_description
1 polymer ?
#
loop_
_entity_poly.entity_id
_entity_poly.type
_entity_poly.pdbx_seq_one_letter_code
_entity_poly.pdbx_strand_id
1 'polypeptide(L)'
;KGHCSGHQMFQAQHILRWRQQNPSGMVISHPECNFEVCKLSDYVGSTDYIIKTVAASAPGSRWLVGTELNLVNRIAEEFKPQGKVVQFMASTVCMCSTMQRIDPQHLAWALENLAEGKIINQIKVPPHEAQLARIALDRMLAVS
;
A
#
# COMPACT_ATOMS: atom_id res chain seq x y z
N LYS A 1 -4.76 18.08 7.80
CA LYS A 1 -5.68 16.94 7.70
C LYS A 1 -5.42 16.25 6.36
N GLY A 2 -4.54 15.28 6.35
CA GLY A 2 -4.30 14.42 5.19
C GLY A 2 -5.03 13.10 5.37
N HIS A 3 -5.63 12.57 4.32
CA HIS A 3 -6.18 11.24 4.29
C HIS A 3 -6.03 10.66 2.89
N CYS A 4 -5.88 9.35 2.80
CA CYS A 4 -5.89 8.64 1.53
C CYS A 4 -7.32 8.16 1.23
N SER A 5 -7.95 8.69 0.18
CA SER A 5 -9.31 8.28 -0.22
C SER A 5 -9.42 6.77 -0.47
N GLY A 6 -8.36 6.14 -0.98
CA GLY A 6 -8.30 4.71 -1.20
C GLY A 6 -8.39 3.91 0.10
N HIS A 7 -7.60 4.27 1.10
CA HIS A 7 -7.63 3.58 2.41
C HIS A 7 -8.93 3.85 3.18
N GLN A 8 -9.58 5.01 2.98
CA GLN A 8 -10.87 5.33 3.63
C GLN A 8 -12.05 4.52 3.09
N MET A 9 -11.91 3.82 1.97
CA MET A 9 -12.95 2.94 1.43
C MET A 9 -13.09 1.61 2.18
N PHE A 10 -12.08 1.20 2.93
CA PHE A 10 -12.18 0.00 3.76
C PHE A 10 -13.10 0.26 4.95
N GLN A 11 -13.96 -0.71 5.24
CA GLN A 11 -14.97 -0.63 6.29
C GLN A 11 -14.85 -1.82 7.24
N ALA A 12 -15.21 -1.60 8.50
CA ALA A 12 -15.28 -2.63 9.52
C ALA A 12 -16.09 -3.88 9.08
N GLN A 13 -17.17 -3.67 8.34
CA GLN A 13 -18.00 -4.77 7.82
C GLN A 13 -17.26 -5.71 6.87
N HIS A 14 -16.25 -5.24 6.12
CA HIS A 14 -15.43 -6.11 5.27
C HIS A 14 -14.69 -7.13 6.13
N ILE A 15 -14.10 -6.70 7.24
CA ILE A 15 -13.39 -7.55 8.19
C ILE A 15 -14.36 -8.56 8.83
N LEU A 16 -15.49 -8.08 9.36
CA LEU A 16 -16.45 -8.92 10.07
C LEU A 16 -17.00 -10.03 9.16
N ARG A 17 -17.39 -9.71 7.92
CA ARG A 17 -17.86 -10.70 6.95
C ARG A 17 -16.77 -11.72 6.59
N TRP A 18 -15.55 -11.24 6.36
CA TRP A 18 -14.45 -12.10 6.00
C TRP A 18 -14.08 -13.08 7.13
N ARG A 19 -14.08 -12.63 8.38
CA ARG A 19 -13.80 -13.48 9.56
C ARG A 19 -14.84 -14.60 9.73
N GLN A 20 -16.09 -14.37 9.38
CA GLN A 20 -17.12 -15.43 9.41
C GLN A 20 -16.75 -16.61 8.49
N GLN A 21 -16.13 -16.34 7.37
CA GLN A 21 -15.69 -17.34 6.39
C GLN A 21 -14.27 -17.85 6.65
N ASN A 22 -13.49 -17.14 7.42
CA ASN A 22 -12.08 -17.42 7.71
C ASN A 22 -11.78 -17.25 9.21
N PRO A 23 -12.28 -18.13 10.09
CA PRO A 23 -12.17 -17.98 11.54
C PRO A 23 -10.73 -17.91 12.06
N SER A 24 -9.78 -18.59 11.38
CA SER A 24 -8.35 -18.58 11.70
C SER A 24 -7.54 -17.60 10.85
N GLY A 25 -8.19 -16.79 10.02
CA GLY A 25 -7.53 -15.84 9.15
C GLY A 25 -7.09 -14.59 9.91
N MET A 26 -6.04 -13.95 9.43
CA MET A 26 -5.45 -12.73 10.00
C MET A 26 -5.77 -11.52 9.15
N VAL A 27 -5.93 -10.38 9.79
CA VAL A 27 -6.24 -9.10 9.15
C VAL A 27 -5.10 -8.13 9.39
N ILE A 28 -4.59 -7.53 8.31
CA ILE A 28 -3.56 -6.50 8.39
C ILE A 28 -3.98 -5.28 7.57
N SER A 29 -3.79 -4.07 8.13
CA SER A 29 -4.17 -2.83 7.47
C SER A 29 -3.09 -1.76 7.55
N HIS A 30 -3.13 -0.85 6.57
CA HIS A 30 -2.30 0.35 6.59
C HIS A 30 -2.86 1.36 7.61
N PRO A 31 -2.03 2.12 8.34
CA PRO A 31 -2.50 3.07 9.36
C PRO A 31 -3.32 4.25 8.80
N GLU A 32 -3.31 4.48 7.49
CA GLU A 32 -4.21 5.45 6.83
C GLU A 32 -5.64 4.96 6.65
N CYS A 33 -5.94 3.70 6.95
CA CYS A 33 -7.31 3.20 7.02
C CYS A 33 -8.07 3.92 8.14
N ASN A 34 -9.41 3.92 8.07
CA ASN A 34 -10.18 4.51 9.14
C ASN A 34 -9.96 3.78 10.47
N PHE A 35 -10.19 4.47 11.58
CA PHE A 35 -9.90 3.98 12.93
C PHE A 35 -10.56 2.63 13.24
N GLU A 36 -11.80 2.42 12.82
CA GLU A 36 -12.52 1.17 13.09
C GLU A 36 -11.91 -0.03 12.35
N VAL A 37 -11.37 0.17 11.15
CA VAL A 37 -10.64 -0.86 10.41
C VAL A 37 -9.33 -1.18 11.12
N CYS A 38 -8.55 -0.16 11.50
CA CYS A 38 -7.30 -0.35 12.23
C CYS A 38 -7.54 -1.08 13.56
N LYS A 39 -8.57 -0.70 14.30
CA LYS A 39 -8.95 -1.30 15.59
C LYS A 39 -9.35 -2.78 15.48
N LEU A 40 -9.98 -3.17 14.37
CA LEU A 40 -10.39 -4.55 14.11
C LEU A 40 -9.30 -5.39 13.43
N SER A 41 -8.21 -4.79 12.98
CA SER A 41 -7.08 -5.50 12.37
C SER A 41 -6.21 -6.15 13.46
N ASP A 42 -5.67 -7.33 13.16
CA ASP A 42 -4.71 -8.00 14.05
C ASP A 42 -3.34 -7.32 14.00
N TYR A 43 -3.03 -6.70 12.85
CA TYR A 43 -1.79 -5.97 12.62
C TYR A 43 -2.08 -4.65 11.90
N VAL A 44 -1.34 -3.61 12.25
CA VAL A 44 -1.40 -2.30 11.57
C VAL A 44 0.03 -1.81 11.34
N GLY A 45 0.36 -1.45 10.10
CA GLY A 45 1.70 -0.96 9.79
C GLY A 45 1.88 -0.48 8.36
N SER A 46 3.08 0.00 8.08
CA SER A 46 3.48 0.48 6.76
C SER A 46 3.41 -0.62 5.70
N THR A 47 3.52 -0.26 4.43
CA THR A 47 3.59 -1.22 3.32
C THR A 47 4.71 -2.23 3.50
N ASP A 48 5.89 -1.81 3.96
CA ASP A 48 7.01 -2.70 4.25
C ASP A 48 6.69 -3.67 5.40
N TYR A 49 6.05 -3.17 6.47
CA TYR A 49 5.59 -4.00 7.58
C TYR A 49 4.57 -5.05 7.12
N ILE A 50 3.61 -4.67 6.26
CA ILE A 50 2.62 -5.59 5.69
C ILE A 50 3.33 -6.73 4.93
N ILE A 51 4.26 -6.39 4.03
CA ILE A 51 5.01 -7.38 3.24
C ILE A 51 5.77 -8.33 4.17
N LYS A 52 6.53 -7.81 5.12
CA LYS A 52 7.35 -8.61 6.06
C LYS A 52 6.49 -9.51 6.94
N THR A 53 5.35 -9.02 7.43
CA THR A 53 4.43 -9.79 8.28
C THR A 53 3.82 -10.96 7.52
N VAL A 54 3.34 -10.73 6.30
CA VAL A 54 2.81 -11.81 5.45
C VAL A 54 3.91 -12.80 5.07
N ALA A 55 5.11 -12.31 4.75
CA ALA A 55 6.26 -13.15 4.42
C ALA A 55 6.64 -14.10 5.57
N ALA A 56 6.69 -13.58 6.79
CA ALA A 56 7.08 -14.33 7.99
C ALA A 56 5.99 -15.30 8.49
N SER A 57 4.77 -15.22 7.99
CA SER A 57 3.67 -16.09 8.43
C SER A 57 3.84 -17.53 7.97
N ALA A 58 3.17 -18.45 8.65
CA ALA A 58 3.22 -19.88 8.30
C ALA A 58 2.69 -20.16 6.88
N PRO A 59 3.22 -21.15 6.18
CA PRO A 59 2.64 -21.65 4.94
C PRO A 59 1.16 -22.00 5.13
N GLY A 60 0.34 -21.73 4.11
CA GLY A 60 -1.11 -21.97 4.15
C GLY A 60 -1.90 -20.91 4.94
N SER A 61 -1.26 -19.89 5.49
CA SER A 61 -1.96 -18.80 6.20
C SER A 61 -2.89 -18.01 5.28
N ARG A 62 -3.96 -17.45 5.87
CA ARG A 62 -4.96 -16.66 5.16
C ARG A 62 -4.97 -15.23 5.69
N TRP A 63 -4.90 -14.27 4.77
CA TRP A 63 -4.76 -12.85 5.07
C TRP A 63 -5.81 -12.00 4.37
N LEU A 64 -6.45 -11.10 5.12
CA LEU A 64 -7.21 -9.98 4.59
C LEU A 64 -6.34 -8.73 4.71
N VAL A 65 -6.06 -8.06 3.60
CA VAL A 65 -5.10 -6.96 3.55
C VAL A 65 -5.79 -5.66 3.13
N GLY A 66 -5.70 -4.65 4.00
CA GLY A 66 -6.24 -3.30 3.79
C GLY A 66 -5.15 -2.32 3.36
N THR A 67 -4.73 -2.39 2.11
CA THR A 67 -3.82 -1.43 1.46
C THR A 67 -4.09 -1.38 -0.05
N GLU A 68 -3.22 -0.76 -0.83
CA GLU A 68 -3.40 -0.58 -2.27
C GLU A 68 -3.46 -1.93 -3.02
N LEU A 69 -4.38 -2.03 -3.99
CA LEU A 69 -4.73 -3.28 -4.68
C LEU A 69 -3.55 -3.95 -5.39
N ASN A 70 -2.73 -3.19 -6.12
CA ASN A 70 -1.61 -3.77 -6.88
C ASN A 70 -0.56 -4.36 -5.95
N LEU A 71 -0.33 -3.74 -4.79
CA LEU A 71 0.52 -4.31 -3.75
C LEU A 71 -0.05 -5.63 -3.21
N VAL A 72 -1.36 -5.66 -2.92
CA VAL A 72 -2.02 -6.89 -2.43
C VAL A 72 -1.92 -8.02 -3.46
N ASN A 73 -2.18 -7.72 -4.73
CA ASN A 73 -2.06 -8.70 -5.81
C ASN A 73 -0.62 -9.22 -5.96
N ARG A 74 0.38 -8.33 -5.87
CA ARG A 74 1.79 -8.72 -5.92
C ARG A 74 2.14 -9.66 -4.78
N ILE A 75 1.76 -9.33 -3.55
CA ILE A 75 1.99 -10.18 -2.37
C ILE A 75 1.27 -11.53 -2.54
N ALA A 76 0.05 -11.53 -3.04
CA ALA A 76 -0.73 -12.74 -3.27
C ALA A 76 -0.02 -13.69 -4.24
N GLU A 77 0.48 -13.19 -5.38
CA GLU A 77 1.20 -14.00 -6.35
C GLU A 77 2.57 -14.46 -5.83
N GLU A 78 3.30 -13.60 -5.12
CA GLU A 78 4.62 -13.92 -4.55
C GLU A 78 4.55 -15.07 -3.54
N PHE A 79 3.53 -15.10 -2.68
CA PHE A 79 3.42 -16.12 -1.62
C PHE A 79 2.47 -17.27 -1.94
N LYS A 80 1.85 -17.28 -3.11
CA LYS A 80 1.00 -18.37 -3.61
C LYS A 80 1.71 -19.76 -3.61
N PRO A 81 3.01 -19.87 -4.00
CA PRO A 81 3.71 -21.14 -3.94
C PRO A 81 3.84 -21.73 -2.53
N GLN A 82 3.72 -20.90 -1.49
CA GLN A 82 3.72 -21.32 -0.08
C GLN A 82 2.30 -21.67 0.41
N GLY A 83 1.31 -21.71 -0.47
CA GLY A 83 -0.09 -21.95 -0.13
C GLY A 83 -0.77 -20.81 0.64
N LYS A 84 -0.11 -19.66 0.78
CA LYS A 84 -0.70 -18.50 1.46
C LYS A 84 -1.81 -17.91 0.59
N VAL A 85 -2.91 -17.52 1.21
CA VAL A 85 -4.05 -16.86 0.57
C VAL A 85 -4.08 -15.43 1.05
N VAL A 86 -3.80 -14.49 0.16
CA VAL A 86 -3.82 -13.05 0.46
C VAL A 86 -4.96 -12.41 -0.32
N GLN A 87 -5.88 -11.78 0.39
CA GLN A 87 -7.10 -11.24 -0.17
C GLN A 87 -7.20 -9.73 0.09
N PHE A 88 -7.59 -9.00 -0.94
CA PHE A 88 -7.87 -7.57 -0.85
C PHE A 88 -9.14 -7.32 -0.01
N MET A 89 -9.11 -6.30 0.88
CA MET A 89 -10.15 -6.08 1.88
C MET A 89 -11.50 -5.63 1.29
N ALA A 90 -11.51 -4.88 0.18
CA ALA A 90 -12.73 -4.38 -0.42
C ALA A 90 -13.26 -5.32 -1.52
N SER A 91 -14.58 -5.37 -1.68
CA SER A 91 -15.24 -6.10 -2.77
C SER A 91 -15.25 -5.31 -4.10
N THR A 92 -15.06 -4.01 -4.04
CA THR A 92 -14.98 -3.12 -5.20
C THR A 92 -13.53 -2.73 -5.45
N VAL A 93 -13.14 -2.67 -6.72
CA VAL A 93 -11.80 -2.24 -7.12
C VAL A 93 -11.60 -0.78 -6.69
N CYS A 94 -10.78 -0.59 -5.67
CA CYS A 94 -10.32 0.73 -5.28
C CYS A 94 -8.90 0.92 -5.79
N MET A 95 -8.74 1.73 -6.80
CA MET A 95 -7.44 2.10 -7.32
C MET A 95 -7.06 3.51 -6.82
N CYS A 96 -5.82 3.66 -6.42
CA CYS A 96 -5.28 4.99 -6.13
C CYS A 96 -5.19 5.80 -7.43
N SER A 97 -6.05 6.81 -7.58
CA SER A 97 -6.12 7.63 -8.79
C SER A 97 -4.81 8.37 -9.12
N THR A 98 -3.98 8.64 -8.11
CA THR A 98 -2.67 9.27 -8.29
C THR A 98 -1.62 8.25 -8.74
N MET A 99 -1.58 7.05 -8.16
CA MET A 99 -0.65 6.00 -8.58
C MET A 99 -0.98 5.45 -9.97
N GLN A 100 -2.25 5.40 -10.34
CA GLN A 100 -2.71 4.97 -11.67
C GLN A 100 -2.27 5.89 -12.82
N ARG A 101 -1.79 7.09 -12.53
CA ARG A 101 -1.20 7.99 -13.53
C ARG A 101 0.20 7.57 -13.95
N ILE A 102 0.82 6.68 -13.18
CA ILE A 102 2.12 6.09 -13.53
C ILE A 102 1.80 4.73 -14.17
N ASP A 103 1.54 4.76 -15.46
CA ASP A 103 1.26 3.59 -16.29
C ASP A 103 2.44 3.24 -17.20
N PRO A 104 2.47 2.04 -17.78
CA PRO A 104 3.54 1.61 -18.68
C PRO A 104 3.73 2.53 -19.90
N GLN A 105 2.67 3.14 -20.41
CA GLN A 105 2.73 4.04 -21.58
C GLN A 105 3.46 5.33 -21.23
N HIS A 106 3.12 5.96 -20.11
CA HIS A 106 3.83 7.15 -19.64
C HIS A 106 5.28 6.85 -19.25
N LEU A 107 5.56 5.67 -18.69
CA LEU A 107 6.92 5.25 -18.40
C LEU A 107 7.72 5.07 -19.68
N ALA A 108 7.18 4.36 -20.70
CA ALA A 108 7.83 4.18 -22.00
C ALA A 108 8.13 5.53 -22.66
N TRP A 109 7.12 6.41 -22.71
CA TRP A 109 7.28 7.76 -23.25
C TRP A 109 8.38 8.56 -22.54
N ALA A 110 8.46 8.47 -21.21
CA ALA A 110 9.51 9.15 -20.44
C ALA A 110 10.89 8.59 -20.74
N LEU A 111 11.04 7.27 -20.84
CA LEU A 111 12.31 6.61 -21.13
C LEU A 111 12.79 6.85 -22.56
N GLU A 112 11.89 6.83 -23.55
CA GLU A 112 12.21 7.12 -24.95
C GLU A 112 12.71 8.56 -25.13
N ASN A 113 12.03 9.53 -24.50
CA ASN A 113 12.50 10.92 -24.53
C ASN A 113 13.86 11.07 -23.82
N LEU A 114 14.06 10.39 -22.69
CA LEU A 114 15.34 10.44 -21.99
C LEU A 114 16.47 9.83 -22.82
N ALA A 115 16.22 8.76 -23.58
CA ALA A 115 17.18 8.15 -24.51
C ALA A 115 17.59 9.13 -25.64
N GLU A 116 16.69 10.02 -26.04
CA GLU A 116 16.96 11.09 -27.01
C GLU A 116 17.58 12.35 -26.37
N GLY A 117 17.92 12.31 -25.08
CA GLY A 117 18.47 13.45 -24.35
C GLY A 117 17.43 14.52 -23.97
N LYS A 118 16.14 14.22 -24.14
CA LYS A 118 15.04 15.12 -23.78
C LYS A 118 14.55 14.79 -22.36
N ILE A 119 14.71 15.73 -21.43
CA ILE A 119 14.21 15.58 -20.08
C ILE A 119 12.79 16.16 -20.01
N ILE A 120 11.81 15.28 -19.92
CA ILE A 120 10.41 15.64 -19.76
C ILE A 120 10.01 15.52 -18.28
N ASN A 121 8.96 16.27 -17.89
CA ASN A 121 8.42 16.23 -16.53
C ASN A 121 9.46 16.50 -15.41
N GLN A 122 10.51 17.28 -15.71
CA GLN A 122 11.51 17.65 -14.73
C GLN A 122 10.88 18.44 -13.58
N ILE A 123 11.02 17.92 -12.36
CA ILE A 123 10.63 18.62 -11.14
C ILE A 123 11.80 19.47 -10.66
N LYS A 124 11.57 20.77 -10.46
CA LYS A 124 12.51 21.70 -9.87
C LYS A 124 11.96 22.18 -8.54
N VAL A 125 12.62 21.81 -7.45
CA VAL A 125 12.24 22.24 -6.10
C VAL A 125 13.07 23.48 -5.74
N PRO A 126 12.43 24.60 -5.30
CA PRO A 126 13.18 25.75 -4.83
C PRO A 126 14.13 25.38 -3.69
N PRO A 127 15.38 25.94 -3.63
CA PRO A 127 16.37 25.52 -2.63
C PRO A 127 15.88 25.66 -1.20
N HIS A 128 15.12 26.69 -0.88
CA HIS A 128 14.54 26.90 0.44
C HIS A 128 13.56 25.78 0.83
N GLU A 129 12.66 25.40 -0.07
CA GLU A 129 11.69 24.31 0.16
C GLU A 129 12.42 22.96 0.31
N ALA A 130 13.43 22.70 -0.53
CA ALA A 130 14.26 21.50 -0.42
C ALA A 130 14.96 21.39 0.93
N GLN A 131 15.48 22.53 1.46
CA GLN A 131 16.10 22.58 2.78
C GLN A 131 15.11 22.25 3.90
N LEU A 132 13.91 22.86 3.87
CA LEU A 132 12.87 22.60 4.87
C LEU A 132 12.37 21.15 4.81
N ALA A 133 12.19 20.61 3.61
CA ALA A 133 11.80 19.21 3.42
C ALA A 133 12.86 18.25 3.98
N ARG A 134 14.15 18.53 3.78
CA ARG A 134 15.25 17.73 4.35
C ARG A 134 15.23 17.75 5.88
N ILE A 135 15.06 18.92 6.50
CA ILE A 135 14.95 19.04 7.96
C ILE A 135 13.77 18.24 8.50
N ALA A 136 12.62 18.30 7.80
CA ALA A 136 11.44 17.53 8.19
C ALA A 136 11.67 16.02 8.10
N LEU A 137 12.31 15.56 7.02
CA LEU A 137 12.67 14.16 6.81
C LEU A 137 13.65 13.67 7.89
N ASP A 138 14.71 14.42 8.16
CA ASP A 138 15.70 14.06 9.18
C ASP A 138 15.06 13.93 10.58
N ARG A 139 14.14 14.83 10.92
CA ARG A 139 13.36 14.75 12.17
C ARG A 139 12.48 13.52 12.23
N MET A 140 11.82 13.17 11.13
CA MET A 140 10.98 11.98 11.05
C MET A 140 11.83 10.71 11.25
N LEU A 141 12.96 10.61 10.57
CA LEU A 141 13.86 9.44 10.68
C LEU A 141 14.51 9.31 12.07
N ALA A 142 14.64 10.41 12.81
CA ALA A 142 15.17 10.37 14.19
C ALA A 142 14.16 9.83 15.24
N VAL A 143 12.88 9.68 14.88
CA VAL A 143 11.80 9.19 15.77
C VAL A 143 11.50 7.72 15.53
N SER A 144 12.00 7.11 14.46
CA SER A 144 11.75 5.72 14.07
C SER A 144 12.65 4.71 14.79
#